data_b0ee56693559510946d02cb22a1ce58f
#
_entry.id   b0ee56693559510946d02cb22a1ce58f
#
_cell.length_a   1.000
_cell.length_b   1.000
_cell.length_c   1.000
_cell.angle_alpha   90.00
_cell.angle_beta   90.00
_cell.angle_gamma   90.00
#
_symmetry.space_group_name_H-M   'P 1'
#
loop_
_entity.id
_entity.type
_entity.pdbx_description
1 polymer ?
#
loop_
_entity_poly.entity_id
_entity_poly.type
_entity_poly.pdbx_seq_one_letter_code
_entity_poly.pdbx_strand_id
1 'polypeptide(L)' 'MGYTLGDAARATGLNKTAILKAIRSGKVSGAEDEHGQWRIEPCELHRVYPALT' A
#
# COMPACT_ATOMS: atom_id res chain seq x y z
N MET A 1 12.46 2.20 -3.20
CA MET A 1 11.48 3.27 -3.00
C MET A 1 10.12 2.66 -2.75
N GLY A 2 9.41 3.18 -1.76
CA GLY A 2 8.10 2.67 -1.44
C GLY A 2 6.98 3.50 -2.03
N TYR A 3 5.79 2.94 -2.08
CA TYR A 3 4.59 3.68 -2.42
C TYR A 3 4.07 4.42 -1.20
N THR A 4 3.46 5.59 -1.43
CA THR A 4 2.58 6.18 -0.43
C THR A 4 1.22 5.49 -0.53
N LEU A 5 0.28 5.82 0.38
CA LEU A 5 -1.08 5.29 0.27
C LEU A 5 -1.73 5.67 -1.06
N GLY A 6 -1.54 6.92 -1.49
CA GLY A 6 -2.09 7.37 -2.77
C GLY A 6 -1.50 6.63 -3.95
N ASP A 7 -0.19 6.41 -3.93
CA ASP A 7 0.49 5.67 -4.99
C ASP A 7 -0.02 4.23 -5.05
N ALA A 8 -0.13 3.59 -3.89
CA ALA A 8 -0.62 2.22 -3.81
C ALA A 8 -2.06 2.11 -4.31
N ALA A 9 -2.90 3.05 -3.94
CA ALA A 9 -4.29 3.07 -4.37
C ALA A 9 -4.38 3.19 -5.90
N ARG A 10 -3.60 4.10 -6.49
CA ARG A 10 -3.60 4.28 -7.94
C ARG A 10 -3.06 3.07 -8.67
N ALA A 11 -2.00 2.45 -8.13
CA ALA A 11 -1.39 1.30 -8.79
C ALA A 11 -2.29 0.07 -8.79
N THR A 12 -3.19 -0.04 -7.83
CA THR A 12 -4.06 -1.22 -7.67
C THR A 12 -5.52 -0.95 -8.02
N GLY A 13 -5.90 0.30 -8.24
CA GLY A 13 -7.29 0.65 -8.49
C GLY A 13 -8.16 0.62 -7.25
N LEU A 14 -7.56 0.48 -6.08
CA LEU A 14 -8.28 0.49 -4.82
C LEU A 14 -8.26 1.88 -4.21
N ASN A 15 -9.07 2.11 -3.17
CA ASN A 15 -9.00 3.37 -2.45
C ASN A 15 -8.01 3.25 -1.28
N LYS A 16 -7.67 4.39 -0.70
CA LYS A 16 -6.69 4.43 0.39
C LYS A 16 -7.15 3.63 1.61
N THR A 17 -8.44 3.63 1.88
CA THR A 17 -9.01 2.90 3.01
C THR A 17 -8.77 1.40 2.86
N ALA A 18 -8.95 0.88 1.65
CA ALA A 18 -8.73 -0.54 1.39
C ALA A 18 -7.26 -0.92 1.60
N ILE A 19 -6.34 -0.05 1.15
CA ILE A 19 -4.91 -0.28 1.35
C ILE A 19 -4.58 -0.26 2.84
N LEU A 20 -5.11 0.71 3.57
CA LEU A 20 -4.86 0.82 5.00
C LEU A 20 -5.38 -0.40 5.77
N LYS A 21 -6.56 -0.88 5.41
CA LYS A 21 -7.11 -2.10 6.02
C LYS A 21 -6.23 -3.31 5.74
N ALA A 22 -5.69 -3.42 4.54
CA ALA A 22 -4.79 -4.52 4.19
C ALA A 22 -3.52 -4.49 5.05
N ILE A 23 -2.97 -3.30 5.28
CA ILE A 23 -1.80 -3.15 6.15
C ILE A 23 -2.13 -3.54 7.58
N ARG A 24 -3.26 -3.07 8.10
CA ARG A 24 -3.66 -3.35 9.48
C ARG A 24 -3.98 -4.82 9.72
N SER A 25 -4.48 -5.50 8.70
CA SER A 25 -4.78 -6.93 8.80
C SER A 25 -3.57 -7.82 8.57
N GLY A 26 -2.44 -7.22 8.19
CA GLY A 26 -1.21 -7.98 7.96
C GLY A 26 -1.08 -8.58 6.58
N LYS A 27 -2.02 -8.30 5.67
CA LYS A 27 -1.95 -8.80 4.30
C LYS A 27 -0.81 -8.17 3.51
N VAL A 28 -0.53 -6.90 3.78
CA VAL A 28 0.50 -6.13 3.09
C VAL A 28 1.38 -5.50 4.15
N SER A 29 2.68 -5.56 3.95
CA SER A 29 3.63 -4.90 4.84
C SER A 29 3.69 -3.42 4.54
N GLY A 30 3.59 -2.61 5.56
CA GLY A 30 3.73 -1.17 5.43
C GLY A 30 4.18 -0.59 6.76
N ALA A 31 4.82 0.56 6.70
CA ALA A 31 5.29 1.24 7.89
C ALA A 31 4.99 2.73 7.79
N GLU A 32 4.64 3.33 8.90
CA GLU A 32 4.40 4.76 8.97
C GLU A 32 5.70 5.45 9.31
N ASP A 33 6.05 6.51 8.56
CA ASP A 33 7.28 7.23 8.81
C ASP A 33 7.07 8.28 9.91
N GLU A 34 8.11 9.04 10.19
CA GLU A 34 8.06 10.06 11.25
C GLU A 34 7.12 11.21 10.95
N HIS A 35 6.71 11.36 9.70
CA HIS A 35 5.76 12.38 9.27
C HIS A 35 4.34 11.86 9.20
N GLY A 36 4.11 10.62 9.62
CA GLY A 36 2.78 10.01 9.58
C GLY A 36 2.38 9.51 8.21
N GLN A 37 3.31 9.44 7.27
CA GLN A 37 3.04 8.92 5.94
C GLN A 37 3.39 7.44 5.87
N TRP A 38 2.55 6.69 5.17
CA TRP A 38 2.79 5.26 5.01
C TRP A 38 3.76 5.00 3.88
N ARG A 39 4.62 4.00 4.10
CA ARG A 39 5.56 3.50 3.10
C ARG A 39 5.23 2.05 2.86
N ILE A 40 4.91 1.70 1.63
CA ILE A 40 4.45 0.37 1.26
C ILE A 40 5.38 -0.17 0.18
N GLU A 41 5.92 -1.38 0.40
CA GLU A 41 6.78 -2.01 -0.59
C GLU A 41 5.94 -2.43 -1.80
N PRO A 42 6.26 -1.95 -3.01
CA PRO A 42 5.51 -2.35 -4.20
C PRO A 42 5.48 -3.86 -4.40
N CYS A 43 6.59 -4.53 -4.12
CA CYS A 43 6.70 -5.96 -4.25
C CYS A 43 5.70 -6.69 -3.36
N GLU A 44 5.57 -6.24 -2.11
CA GLU A 44 4.62 -6.82 -1.17
C GLU A 44 3.18 -6.52 -1.57
N LEU A 45 2.93 -5.29 -2.00
CA LEU A 45 1.59 -4.88 -2.39
C LEU A 45 1.11 -5.69 -3.58
N HIS A 46 1.94 -5.83 -4.60
CA HIS A 46 1.55 -6.51 -5.84
C HIS A 46 1.55 -8.03 -5.74
N ARG A 47 2.03 -8.56 -4.63
CA ARG A 47 1.85 -9.97 -4.34
C ARG A 47 0.39 -10.28 -4.00
N VAL A 48 -0.28 -9.33 -3.35
CA VAL A 48 -1.67 -9.48 -2.90
C VAL A 48 -2.64 -8.82 -3.87
N TYR A 49 -2.29 -7.63 -4.34
CA TYR A 49 -3.12 -6.84 -5.26
C TYR A 49 -2.32 -6.53 -6.50
N PRO A 50 -2.53 -7.24 -7.61
CA PRO A 50 -1.75 -7.02 -8.83
C PRO A 50 -1.87 -5.59 -9.35
N ALA A 51 -0.80 -5.11 -9.98
CA ALA A 51 -0.82 -3.81 -10.62
C ALA A 51 -1.82 -3.80 -11.78
N LEU A 52 -2.50 -2.67 -11.99
CA LEU A 52 -3.50 -2.55 -13.05
C LEU A 52 -2.91 -2.55 -14.45
N THR A 53 -1.66 -2.16 -14.59
CA THR A 53 -1.03 -2.11 -15.92
C THR A 53 0.08 -3.11 -16.04
#